data_7460abf8b1dd9e1a4928fd384a9dd924
#
_entry.id   7460abf8b1dd9e1a4928fd384a9dd924
#
_cell.length_a   1.000
_cell.length_b   1.000
_cell.length_c   1.000
_cell.angle_alpha   90.00
_cell.angle_beta   90.00
_cell.angle_gamma   90.00
#
_symmetry.space_group_name_H-M   'P 1'
#
loop_
_entity.id
_entity.type
_entity.pdbx_description
1 polymer ?
#
loop_
_entity_poly.entity_id
_entity_poly.type
_entity_poly.pdbx_seq_one_letter_code
_entity_poly.pdbx_strand_id
1 'polypeptide(L)'
;MTLPPARGRDRDPQGRPRNARPRDELGRPLSRDAPGEPPPPDASALPPASALALAQQLIDQGRPFRAHEVLEASWKAAEPAERDLWQGLVQVAVGLTHAQRGNASGAAALLRRGAGAVSGYAGDPPHGIDAAGIVRSADYLADRIERDGLAAMPPDQLVIRLAAGPAQGPA
;
A
#
# COMPACT_ATOMS: atom_id res chain seq x y z
N MET A 1 -2.33 41.49 20.60
CA MET A 1 -2.77 40.45 19.65
C MET A 1 -1.73 39.36 19.66
N THR A 2 -1.96 38.34 20.49
CA THR A 2 -0.97 37.30 20.78
C THR A 2 -1.18 36.19 19.75
N LEU A 3 -0.12 35.92 18.95
CA LEU A 3 -0.10 34.79 18.03
C LEU A 3 -0.26 33.48 18.79
N PRO A 4 -1.10 32.54 18.35
CA PRO A 4 -1.21 31.24 18.98
C PRO A 4 0.14 30.49 18.82
N PRO A 5 0.55 29.70 19.84
CA PRO A 5 1.79 28.97 19.78
C PRO A 5 1.80 28.02 18.59
N ALA A 6 2.92 28.00 17.87
CA ALA A 6 3.15 27.07 16.77
C ALA A 6 2.94 25.63 17.29
N ARG A 7 1.95 24.92 16.70
CA ARG A 7 1.63 23.53 17.04
C ARG A 7 2.86 22.67 16.78
N GLY A 8 3.53 22.29 17.86
CA GLY A 8 4.68 21.40 17.80
C GLY A 8 4.31 20.11 17.09
N ARG A 9 5.15 19.68 16.13
CA ARG A 9 5.04 18.35 15.52
C ARG A 9 5.37 17.32 16.60
N ASP A 10 4.48 16.31 16.75
CA ASP A 10 4.74 15.20 17.66
C ASP A 10 6.04 14.50 17.25
N ARG A 11 6.92 14.29 18.22
CA ARG A 11 8.21 13.63 18.02
C ARG A 11 8.31 12.42 18.94
N ASP A 12 9.00 11.38 18.46
CA ASP A 12 9.36 10.23 19.31
C ASP A 12 10.45 10.64 20.34
N PRO A 13 10.79 9.76 21.29
CA PRO A 13 11.85 10.01 22.25
C PRO A 13 13.23 10.30 21.61
N GLN A 14 13.42 9.93 20.34
CA GLN A 14 14.63 10.19 19.55
C GLN A 14 14.52 11.48 18.72
N GLY A 15 13.46 12.27 18.92
CA GLY A 15 13.25 13.55 18.24
C GLY A 15 12.75 13.48 16.80
N ARG A 16 12.37 12.30 16.28
CA ARG A 16 11.89 12.13 14.92
C ARG A 16 10.40 12.50 14.82
N PRO A 17 9.95 13.08 13.70
CA PRO A 17 8.54 13.39 13.52
C PRO A 17 7.69 12.13 13.62
N ARG A 18 6.74 12.10 14.56
CA ARG A 18 5.80 11.00 14.73
C ARG A 18 4.41 11.46 14.28
N ASN A 19 3.77 10.68 13.44
CA ASN A 19 2.40 10.93 13.03
C ASN A 19 1.44 10.24 14.02
N ALA A 20 1.23 10.88 15.19
CA ALA A 20 0.47 10.32 16.31
C ALA A 20 -1.06 10.55 16.20
N ARG A 21 -1.55 11.10 15.07
CA ARG A 21 -2.99 11.30 14.88
C ARG A 21 -3.68 9.98 14.55
N PRO A 22 -4.85 9.70 15.16
CA PRO A 22 -5.69 8.62 14.72
C PRO A 22 -6.08 8.82 13.25
N ARG A 23 -6.29 7.74 12.54
CA ARG A 23 -6.65 7.75 11.12
C ARG A 23 -7.96 7.01 10.90
N ASP A 24 -8.72 7.45 9.90
CA ASP A 24 -9.90 6.74 9.42
C ASP A 24 -9.50 5.50 8.58
N GLU A 25 -10.49 4.75 8.12
CA GLU A 25 -10.30 3.55 7.28
C GLU A 25 -9.51 3.85 5.99
N LEU A 26 -9.60 5.06 5.47
CA LEU A 26 -8.85 5.52 4.30
C LEU A 26 -7.48 6.10 4.66
N GLY A 27 -7.08 6.02 5.93
CA GLY A 27 -5.81 6.56 6.42
C GLY A 27 -5.74 8.09 6.48
N ARG A 28 -6.88 8.79 6.44
CA ARG A 28 -6.90 10.25 6.60
C ARG A 28 -6.71 10.61 8.07
N PRO A 29 -5.92 11.63 8.40
CA PRO A 29 -5.74 12.03 9.78
C PRO A 29 -7.04 12.60 10.37
N LEU A 30 -7.45 12.03 11.49
CA LEU A 30 -8.58 12.50 12.29
C LEU A 30 -8.14 13.54 13.33
N SER A 31 -9.09 14.12 14.05
CA SER A 31 -8.79 14.92 15.24
C SER A 31 -8.10 14.06 16.30
N ARG A 32 -7.31 14.67 17.19
CA ARG A 32 -6.52 13.90 18.19
C ARG A 32 -7.39 13.08 19.13
N ASP A 33 -8.60 13.54 19.39
CA ASP A 33 -9.53 12.92 20.33
C ASP A 33 -10.55 12.00 19.63
N ALA A 34 -10.46 11.84 18.31
CA ALA A 34 -11.35 10.94 17.58
C ALA A 34 -10.92 9.48 17.75
N PRO A 35 -11.88 8.56 17.88
CA PRO A 35 -11.56 7.14 17.79
C PRO A 35 -11.03 6.84 16.39
N GLY A 36 -9.76 6.47 16.30
CA GLY A 36 -9.15 5.98 15.07
C GLY A 36 -9.31 4.48 14.95
N GLU A 37 -9.12 3.98 13.75
CA GLU A 37 -9.03 2.54 13.56
C GLU A 37 -7.77 2.00 14.23
N PRO A 38 -7.83 0.88 14.98
CA PRO A 38 -6.65 0.28 15.60
C PRO A 38 -5.61 -0.07 14.53
N PRO A 39 -4.31 0.06 14.83
CA PRO A 39 -3.26 -0.35 13.89
C PRO A 39 -3.41 -1.84 13.57
N PRO A 40 -2.96 -2.28 12.38
CA PRO A 40 -2.89 -3.70 12.08
C PRO A 40 -2.01 -4.42 13.12
N PRO A 41 -2.16 -5.73 13.29
CA PRO A 41 -1.23 -6.51 14.11
C PRO A 41 0.21 -6.18 13.73
N ASP A 42 1.13 -6.26 14.70
CA ASP A 42 2.54 -5.99 14.43
C ASP A 42 3.06 -6.91 13.32
N ALA A 43 3.09 -6.36 12.13
CA ALA A 43 3.49 -7.07 10.91
C ALA A 43 5.02 -7.23 10.80
N SER A 44 5.79 -6.56 11.68
CA SER A 44 7.26 -6.63 11.64
C SER A 44 7.80 -8.01 11.98
N ALA A 45 7.00 -8.82 12.68
CA ALA A 45 7.34 -10.20 13.04
C ALA A 45 6.76 -11.26 12.09
N LEU A 46 5.99 -10.85 11.07
CA LEU A 46 5.39 -11.80 10.14
C LEU A 46 6.42 -12.30 9.10
N PRO A 47 6.43 -13.63 8.83
CA PRO A 47 7.15 -14.13 7.66
C PRO A 47 6.65 -13.48 6.36
N PRO A 48 7.50 -13.28 5.34
CA PRO A 48 7.13 -12.62 4.09
C PRO A 48 5.85 -13.15 3.43
N ALA A 49 5.68 -14.46 3.33
CA ALA A 49 4.48 -15.07 2.75
C ALA A 49 3.20 -14.76 3.56
N SER A 50 3.31 -14.72 4.89
CA SER A 50 2.18 -14.36 5.78
C SER A 50 1.82 -12.88 5.67
N ALA A 51 2.82 -12.00 5.56
CA ALA A 51 2.61 -10.58 5.34
C ALA A 51 1.91 -10.33 3.99
N LEU A 52 2.32 -11.03 2.93
CA LEU A 52 1.67 -10.95 1.61
C LEU A 52 0.21 -11.42 1.66
N ALA A 53 -0.06 -12.54 2.33
CA ALA A 53 -1.41 -13.05 2.47
C ALA A 53 -2.33 -12.07 3.23
N LEU A 54 -1.83 -11.49 4.33
CA LEU A 54 -2.56 -10.48 5.10
C LEU A 54 -2.78 -9.20 4.27
N ALA A 55 -1.76 -8.72 3.57
CA ALA A 55 -1.89 -7.55 2.70
C ALA A 55 -2.91 -7.79 1.57
N GLN A 56 -2.91 -8.98 0.95
CA GLN A 56 -3.91 -9.35 -0.05
C GLN A 56 -5.32 -9.34 0.52
N GLN A 57 -5.52 -9.98 1.68
CA GLN A 57 -6.82 -9.98 2.35
C GLN A 57 -7.33 -8.56 2.63
N LEU A 58 -6.45 -7.65 3.06
CA LEU A 58 -6.80 -6.25 3.31
C LEU A 58 -7.15 -5.51 2.01
N ILE A 59 -6.44 -5.76 0.91
CA ILE A 59 -6.77 -5.20 -0.41
C ILE A 59 -8.14 -5.70 -0.86
N ASP A 60 -8.41 -7.01 -0.75
CA ASP A 60 -9.69 -7.63 -1.15
C ASP A 60 -10.87 -7.10 -0.31
N GLN A 61 -10.62 -6.70 0.92
CA GLN A 61 -11.58 -6.02 1.80
C GLN A 61 -11.76 -4.51 1.50
N GLY A 62 -11.08 -3.98 0.48
CA GLY A 62 -11.11 -2.55 0.18
C GLY A 62 -10.35 -1.68 1.17
N ARG A 63 -9.35 -2.23 1.84
CA ARG A 63 -8.54 -1.57 2.89
C ARG A 63 -7.06 -1.44 2.49
N PRO A 64 -6.74 -0.85 1.33
CA PRO A 64 -5.36 -0.78 0.85
C PRO A 64 -4.45 0.08 1.75
N PHE A 65 -5.00 1.04 2.51
CA PHE A 65 -4.21 1.77 3.49
C PHE A 65 -3.63 0.84 4.57
N ARG A 66 -4.42 -0.13 5.07
CA ARG A 66 -3.93 -1.12 6.03
C ARG A 66 -2.97 -2.12 5.40
N ALA A 67 -3.22 -2.50 4.16
CA ALA A 67 -2.28 -3.33 3.41
C ALA A 67 -0.90 -2.66 3.28
N HIS A 68 -0.86 -1.34 3.00
CA HIS A 68 0.41 -0.63 2.91
C HIS A 68 1.18 -0.63 4.23
N GLU A 69 0.51 -0.53 5.39
CA GLU A 69 1.18 -0.57 6.71
C GLU A 69 1.84 -1.94 6.95
N VAL A 70 1.16 -3.03 6.56
CA VAL A 70 1.72 -4.40 6.63
C VAL A 70 2.94 -4.54 5.71
N LEU A 71 2.81 -4.09 4.46
CA LEU A 71 3.90 -4.16 3.47
C LEU A 71 5.08 -3.25 3.84
N GLU A 72 4.83 -2.09 4.47
CA GLU A 72 5.88 -1.19 4.96
C GLU A 72 6.71 -1.84 6.07
N ALA A 73 6.09 -2.61 6.96
CA ALA A 73 6.81 -3.37 7.98
C ALA A 73 7.75 -4.42 7.33
N SER A 74 7.27 -5.15 6.32
CA SER A 74 8.08 -6.09 5.55
C SER A 74 9.20 -5.39 4.78
N TRP A 75 8.93 -4.25 4.17
CA TRP A 75 9.96 -3.45 3.50
C TRP A 75 11.09 -3.02 4.45
N LYS A 76 10.75 -2.58 5.66
CA LYS A 76 11.74 -2.18 6.67
C LYS A 76 12.60 -3.35 7.15
N ALA A 77 12.04 -4.55 7.17
CA ALA A 77 12.71 -5.79 7.57
C ALA A 77 13.40 -6.51 6.41
N ALA A 78 13.17 -6.09 5.16
CA ALA A 78 13.65 -6.79 3.97
C ALA A 78 15.17 -6.77 3.82
N GLU A 79 15.70 -7.88 3.34
CA GLU A 79 17.09 -7.98 2.90
C GLU A 79 17.37 -6.99 1.75
N PRO A 80 18.60 -6.50 1.60
CA PRO A 80 18.93 -5.51 0.57
C PRO A 80 18.50 -5.92 -0.85
N ALA A 81 18.60 -7.19 -1.19
CA ALA A 81 18.24 -7.72 -2.52
C ALA A 81 16.73 -7.67 -2.82
N GLU A 82 15.89 -7.64 -1.79
CA GLU A 82 14.42 -7.62 -1.92
C GLU A 82 13.81 -6.25 -1.60
N ARG A 83 14.61 -5.31 -1.15
CA ARG A 83 14.11 -4.02 -0.64
C ARG A 83 13.32 -3.24 -1.68
N ASP A 84 13.76 -3.21 -2.92
CA ASP A 84 13.07 -2.51 -4.00
C ASP A 84 11.75 -3.18 -4.36
N LEU A 85 11.69 -4.52 -4.28
CA LEU A 85 10.45 -5.28 -4.48
C LEU A 85 9.39 -4.90 -3.43
N TRP A 86 9.75 -4.97 -2.16
CA TRP A 86 8.83 -4.61 -1.07
C TRP A 86 8.42 -3.14 -1.13
N GLN A 87 9.33 -2.24 -1.48
CA GLN A 87 9.00 -0.83 -1.72
C GLN A 87 8.00 -0.66 -2.86
N GLY A 88 8.16 -1.42 -3.94
CA GLY A 88 7.21 -1.43 -5.05
C GLY A 88 5.81 -1.87 -4.62
N LEU A 89 5.70 -2.92 -3.81
CA LEU A 89 4.42 -3.38 -3.25
C LEU A 89 3.77 -2.31 -2.34
N VAL A 90 4.56 -1.64 -1.51
CA VAL A 90 4.09 -0.50 -0.70
C VAL A 90 3.52 0.59 -1.61
N GLN A 91 4.23 0.95 -2.69
CA GLN A 91 3.78 1.99 -3.62
C GLN A 91 2.48 1.61 -4.33
N VAL A 92 2.31 0.34 -4.71
CA VAL A 92 1.05 -0.17 -5.27
C VAL A 92 -0.11 0.01 -4.28
N ALA A 93 0.06 -0.40 -3.03
CA ALA A 93 -0.98 -0.27 -2.01
C ALA A 93 -1.31 1.21 -1.69
N VAL A 94 -0.30 2.09 -1.67
CA VAL A 94 -0.51 3.54 -1.53
C VAL A 94 -1.22 4.12 -2.76
N GLY A 95 -0.90 3.64 -3.97
CA GLY A 95 -1.60 4.02 -5.20
C GLY A 95 -3.10 3.69 -5.14
N LEU A 96 -3.45 2.48 -4.72
CA LEU A 96 -4.85 2.07 -4.48
C LEU A 96 -5.53 2.96 -3.41
N THR A 97 -4.80 3.32 -2.35
CA THR A 97 -5.30 4.25 -1.32
C THR A 97 -5.58 5.63 -1.89
N HIS A 98 -4.71 6.16 -2.75
CA HIS A 98 -4.94 7.43 -3.44
C HIS A 98 -6.16 7.37 -4.35
N ALA A 99 -6.38 6.24 -5.05
CA ALA A 99 -7.58 6.04 -5.86
C ALA A 99 -8.85 6.11 -5.01
N GLN A 100 -8.89 5.44 -3.87
CA GLN A 100 -10.03 5.50 -2.95
C GLN A 100 -10.29 6.91 -2.38
N ARG A 101 -9.24 7.72 -2.26
CA ARG A 101 -9.36 9.12 -1.80
C ARG A 101 -9.73 10.10 -2.91
N GLY A 102 -9.93 9.63 -4.15
CA GLY A 102 -10.25 10.47 -5.30
C GLY A 102 -9.04 11.19 -5.91
N ASN A 103 -7.81 10.84 -5.54
CA ASN A 103 -6.60 11.44 -6.09
C ASN A 103 -6.11 10.63 -7.31
N ALA A 104 -6.67 10.89 -8.48
CA ALA A 104 -6.37 10.16 -9.71
C ALA A 104 -4.90 10.26 -10.13
N SER A 105 -4.33 11.46 -10.13
CA SER A 105 -2.93 11.66 -10.56
C SER A 105 -1.93 10.99 -9.61
N GLY A 106 -2.16 11.09 -8.30
CA GLY A 106 -1.34 10.40 -7.29
C GLY A 106 -1.47 8.89 -7.38
N ALA A 107 -2.66 8.37 -7.64
CA ALA A 107 -2.90 6.95 -7.82
C ALA A 107 -2.13 6.41 -9.03
N ALA A 108 -2.32 6.99 -10.21
CA ALA A 108 -1.63 6.55 -11.43
C ALA A 108 -0.11 6.62 -11.30
N ALA A 109 0.43 7.72 -10.76
CA ALA A 109 1.88 7.88 -10.58
C ALA A 109 2.48 6.82 -9.65
N LEU A 110 1.80 6.49 -8.54
CA LEU A 110 2.27 5.48 -7.58
C LEU A 110 2.13 4.06 -8.11
N LEU A 111 1.05 3.75 -8.83
CA LEU A 111 0.87 2.46 -9.47
C LEU A 111 2.00 2.19 -10.49
N ARG A 112 2.32 3.16 -11.36
CA ARG A 112 3.42 3.03 -12.32
C ARG A 112 4.79 2.90 -11.65
N ARG A 113 5.04 3.67 -10.59
CA ARG A 113 6.30 3.59 -9.84
C ARG A 113 6.44 2.24 -9.16
N GLY A 114 5.37 1.72 -8.56
CA GLY A 114 5.34 0.39 -7.97
C GLY A 114 5.57 -0.70 -9.00
N ALA A 115 4.90 -0.64 -10.15
CA ALA A 115 5.12 -1.55 -11.28
C ALA A 115 6.58 -1.54 -11.74
N GLY A 116 7.19 -0.36 -11.88
CA GLY A 116 8.59 -0.21 -12.27
C GLY A 116 9.55 -0.89 -11.29
N ALA A 117 9.34 -0.72 -9.97
CA ALA A 117 10.17 -1.36 -8.95
C ALA A 117 9.99 -2.88 -8.93
N VAL A 118 8.76 -3.37 -9.09
CA VAL A 118 8.46 -4.82 -9.10
C VAL A 118 8.96 -5.51 -10.37
N SER A 119 9.02 -4.80 -11.50
CA SER A 119 9.38 -5.37 -12.82
C SER A 119 10.74 -6.08 -12.84
N GLY A 120 11.70 -5.61 -12.05
CA GLY A 120 13.01 -6.22 -11.93
C GLY A 120 13.00 -7.65 -11.37
N TYR A 121 11.90 -8.08 -10.76
CA TYR A 121 11.73 -9.40 -10.13
C TYR A 121 10.82 -10.33 -10.92
N ALA A 122 10.38 -9.95 -12.13
CA ALA A 122 9.40 -10.72 -12.90
C ALA A 122 9.92 -12.12 -13.34
N GLY A 123 11.23 -12.30 -13.43
CA GLY A 123 11.84 -13.58 -13.86
C GLY A 123 11.91 -14.63 -12.75
N ASP A 124 12.14 -14.21 -11.51
CA ASP A 124 12.27 -15.11 -10.34
C ASP A 124 11.78 -14.39 -9.07
N PRO A 125 10.48 -14.20 -8.92
CA PRO A 125 9.92 -13.50 -7.79
C PRO A 125 9.99 -14.36 -6.51
N PRO A 126 10.51 -13.81 -5.38
CA PRO A 126 10.54 -14.52 -4.11
C PRO A 126 9.13 -14.61 -3.49
N HIS A 127 8.98 -15.49 -2.51
CA HIS A 127 7.81 -15.60 -1.63
C HIS A 127 6.47 -15.88 -2.33
N GLY A 128 6.48 -16.34 -3.58
CA GLY A 128 5.26 -16.58 -4.36
C GLY A 128 4.57 -15.31 -4.87
N ILE A 129 5.28 -14.20 -4.94
CA ILE A 129 4.78 -12.94 -5.49
C ILE A 129 4.51 -13.10 -6.98
N ASP A 130 3.37 -12.64 -7.49
CA ASP A 130 3.09 -12.55 -8.93
C ASP A 130 3.61 -11.21 -9.49
N ALA A 131 4.92 -11.07 -9.56
CA ALA A 131 5.54 -9.82 -10.00
C ALA A 131 5.06 -9.39 -11.40
N ALA A 132 4.98 -10.32 -12.35
CA ALA A 132 4.50 -10.02 -13.70
C ALA A 132 3.00 -9.61 -13.71
N GLY A 133 2.17 -10.28 -12.91
CA GLY A 133 0.76 -9.93 -12.76
C GLY A 133 0.55 -8.58 -12.11
N ILE A 134 1.35 -8.25 -11.09
CA ILE A 134 1.31 -6.93 -10.43
C ILE A 134 1.65 -5.84 -11.42
N VAL A 135 2.72 -5.99 -12.20
CA VAL A 135 3.12 -5.00 -13.21
C VAL A 135 1.99 -4.76 -14.20
N ARG A 136 1.45 -5.83 -14.81
CA ARG A 136 0.35 -5.71 -15.78
C ARG A 136 -0.89 -5.03 -15.17
N SER A 137 -1.25 -5.42 -13.96
CA SER A 137 -2.46 -4.89 -13.31
C SER A 137 -2.28 -3.44 -12.88
N ALA A 138 -1.11 -3.07 -12.37
CA ALA A 138 -0.82 -1.70 -11.93
C ALA A 138 -0.78 -0.74 -13.13
N ASP A 139 -0.12 -1.12 -14.23
CA ASP A 139 -0.09 -0.32 -15.45
C ASP A 139 -1.48 -0.19 -16.07
N TYR A 140 -2.24 -1.29 -16.16
CA TYR A 140 -3.62 -1.26 -16.64
C TYR A 140 -4.52 -0.33 -15.83
N LEU A 141 -4.43 -0.40 -14.48
CA LEU A 141 -5.20 0.49 -13.61
C LEU A 141 -4.78 1.95 -13.79
N ALA A 142 -3.47 2.22 -13.88
CA ALA A 142 -2.96 3.57 -14.10
C ALA A 142 -3.48 4.15 -15.41
N ASP A 143 -3.42 3.39 -16.51
CA ASP A 143 -3.95 3.79 -17.82
C ASP A 143 -5.46 4.07 -17.77
N ARG A 144 -6.21 3.21 -17.09
CA ARG A 144 -7.66 3.41 -16.93
C ARG A 144 -8.00 4.65 -16.12
N ILE A 145 -7.28 4.88 -15.01
CA ILE A 145 -7.47 6.07 -14.18
C ILE A 145 -7.21 7.34 -14.97
N GLU A 146 -6.16 7.36 -15.78
CA GLU A 146 -5.80 8.52 -16.61
C GLU A 146 -6.80 8.76 -17.75
N ARG A 147 -7.29 7.70 -18.39
CA ARG A 147 -8.20 7.80 -19.54
C ARG A 147 -9.64 8.04 -19.13
N ASP A 148 -10.15 7.29 -18.16
CA ASP A 148 -11.58 7.20 -17.84
C ASP A 148 -11.94 7.98 -16.56
N GLY A 149 -10.94 8.28 -15.72
CA GLY A 149 -11.11 8.88 -14.39
C GLY A 149 -11.62 7.89 -13.32
N LEU A 150 -11.47 8.26 -12.06
CA LEU A 150 -11.86 7.41 -10.93
C LEU A 150 -13.39 7.25 -10.80
N ALA A 151 -14.18 8.20 -11.26
CA ALA A 151 -15.63 8.11 -11.23
C ALA A 151 -16.20 6.94 -12.07
N ALA A 152 -15.45 6.50 -13.07
CA ALA A 152 -15.82 5.37 -13.93
C ALA A 152 -15.34 4.01 -13.36
N MET A 153 -14.69 4.00 -12.19
CA MET A 153 -14.10 2.80 -11.61
C MET A 153 -14.76 2.46 -10.28
N PRO A 154 -15.61 1.44 -10.22
CA PRO A 154 -16.17 0.97 -8.96
C PRO A 154 -15.06 0.40 -8.06
N PRO A 155 -15.26 0.45 -6.72
CA PRO A 155 -14.24 0.03 -5.74
C PRO A 155 -13.72 -1.40 -5.90
N ASP A 156 -14.57 -2.31 -6.36
CA ASP A 156 -14.23 -3.71 -6.62
C ASP A 156 -13.27 -3.91 -7.81
N GLN A 157 -13.09 -2.90 -8.64
CA GLN A 157 -12.09 -2.88 -9.72
C GLN A 157 -10.73 -2.31 -9.28
N LEU A 158 -10.66 -1.71 -8.10
CA LEU A 158 -9.43 -1.19 -7.51
C LEU A 158 -8.69 -2.26 -6.68
N VAL A 159 -8.48 -3.42 -7.28
CA VAL A 159 -7.85 -4.59 -6.65
C VAL A 159 -6.68 -5.07 -7.50
N ILE A 160 -5.57 -5.39 -6.86
CA ILE A 160 -4.40 -6.01 -7.49
C ILE A 160 -4.04 -7.27 -6.70
N ARG A 161 -3.81 -8.38 -7.39
CA ARG A 161 -3.29 -9.61 -6.79
C ARG A 161 -1.79 -9.50 -6.57
N LEU A 162 -1.36 -9.77 -5.33
CA LEU A 162 0.06 -9.71 -4.94
C LEU A 162 0.77 -11.04 -5.09
N ALA A 163 0.05 -12.16 -4.93
CA ALA A 163 0.60 -13.49 -5.02
C ALA A 163 -0.01 -14.26 -6.18
N ALA A 164 0.78 -15.15 -6.78
CA ALA A 164 0.27 -16.14 -7.71
C ALA A 164 -0.80 -16.98 -7.00
N GLY A 165 -1.99 -17.08 -7.61
CA GLY A 165 -3.01 -18.01 -7.12
C GLY A 165 -2.45 -19.44 -7.08
N PRO A 166 -3.07 -20.36 -6.29
CA PRO A 166 -2.69 -21.76 -6.36
C PRO A 166 -2.73 -22.18 -7.83
N ALA A 167 -1.61 -22.78 -8.31
CA ALA A 167 -1.53 -23.26 -9.67
C ALA A 167 -2.75 -24.15 -9.92
N GLN A 168 -3.65 -23.72 -10.82
CA GLN A 168 -4.70 -24.59 -11.31
C GLN A 168 -3.96 -25.68 -12.09
N GLY A 169 -3.83 -26.85 -11.48
CA GLY A 169 -3.27 -28.01 -12.15
C GLY A 169 -4.08 -28.27 -13.44
N PRO A 170 -3.43 -28.81 -14.46
CA PRO A 170 -4.12 -29.17 -15.70
C PRO A 170 -5.24 -30.17 -15.38
N ALA A 171 -6.45 -29.85 -15.85
CA ALA A 171 -7.59 -30.76 -15.80
C ALA A 171 -7.37 -31.95 -16.73
#